data_b30081b0a3dc64a90dbe77c6ad9b5fd5
#
_entry.id   b30081b0a3dc64a90dbe77c6ad9b5fd5
#
_cell.length_a   1.000
_cell.length_b   1.000
_cell.length_c   1.000
_cell.angle_alpha   90.00
_cell.angle_beta   90.00
_cell.angle_gamma   90.00
#
_symmetry.space_group_name_H-M   'P 1'
#
loop_
_entity.id
_entity.type
_entity.pdbx_description
1 polymer ?
#
loop_
_entity_poly.entity_id
_entity_poly.type
_entity_poly.pdbx_seq_one_letter_code
_entity_poly.pdbx_strand_id
1 'polypeptide(L)'
;MRWLIALISDTGMRLGEAAGLLKEDIKVNEPIPYVDLKPHSWRSLKTKGSQRLIPLTKEALWASKRLIEANNNSIFAFPRYCDERGCKANSASGGLNKWLHQYVPENCVIHSFRHSLRDRLRAVECPSDIVDAIGGWKTSGVGHGYGNGYPLEVLEKWMNKIEC
;
A
#
# COMPACT_ATOMS: atom_id res chain seq x y z
N MET A 1 14.04 -3.05 -3.95
CA MET A 1 13.91 -2.62 -2.53
C MET A 1 13.33 -1.22 -2.42
N ARG A 2 13.91 -0.19 -3.00
CA ARG A 2 13.43 1.22 -2.95
C ARG A 2 11.96 1.38 -3.36
N TRP A 3 11.55 0.80 -4.47
CA TRP A 3 10.16 0.88 -4.96
C TRP A 3 9.12 0.28 -4.00
N LEU A 4 9.49 -0.82 -3.29
CA LEU A 4 8.60 -1.42 -2.30
C LEU A 4 8.41 -0.49 -1.08
N ILE A 5 9.47 0.18 -0.65
CA ILE A 5 9.40 1.15 0.45
C ILE A 5 8.57 2.37 0.03
N ALA A 6 8.86 2.96 -1.14
CA ALA A 6 8.12 4.09 -1.68
C ALA A 6 6.62 3.77 -1.83
N LEU A 7 6.29 2.58 -2.33
CA LEU A 7 4.90 2.13 -2.44
C LEU A 7 4.22 2.06 -1.07
N ILE A 8 4.87 1.45 -0.06
CA ILE A 8 4.31 1.31 1.29
C ILE A 8 4.17 2.66 1.99
N SER A 9 5.15 3.56 1.81
CA SER A 9 5.18 4.89 2.43
C SER A 9 3.92 5.70 2.17
N ASP A 10 3.44 5.71 0.94
CA ASP A 10 2.32 6.56 0.54
C ASP A 10 0.99 5.82 0.39
N THR A 11 1.00 4.49 0.36
CA THR A 11 -0.23 3.69 0.32
C THR A 11 -0.65 3.14 1.67
N GLY A 12 0.29 3.06 2.62
CA GLY A 12 0.06 2.44 3.92
C GLY A 12 -0.29 0.95 3.86
N MET A 13 -0.06 0.28 2.72
CA MET A 13 -0.25 -1.17 2.62
C MET A 13 0.61 -1.91 3.63
N ARG A 14 0.13 -3.08 4.06
CA ARG A 14 0.99 -4.02 4.80
C ARG A 14 2.07 -4.55 3.87
N LEU A 15 3.24 -4.86 4.41
CA LEU A 15 4.36 -5.39 3.61
C LEU A 15 3.95 -6.60 2.76
N GLY A 16 3.21 -7.55 3.33
CA GLY A 16 2.73 -8.73 2.60
C GLY A 16 1.71 -8.38 1.51
N GLU A 17 0.90 -7.34 1.72
CA GLU A 17 -0.03 -6.81 0.70
C GLU A 17 0.75 -6.28 -0.49
N ALA A 18 1.72 -5.40 -0.24
CA ALA A 18 2.52 -4.76 -1.28
C ALA A 18 3.46 -5.74 -2.00
N ALA A 19 4.16 -6.61 -1.25
CA ALA A 19 5.08 -7.58 -1.83
C ALA A 19 4.39 -8.62 -2.73
N GLY A 20 3.11 -8.91 -2.46
CA GLY A 20 2.33 -9.90 -3.21
C GLY A 20 1.49 -9.34 -4.36
N LEU A 21 1.71 -8.10 -4.77
CA LEU A 21 1.02 -7.51 -5.92
C LEU A 21 1.46 -8.15 -7.24
N LEU A 22 0.51 -8.33 -8.13
CA LEU A 22 0.79 -8.48 -9.55
C LEU A 22 1.02 -7.12 -10.20
N LYS A 23 1.69 -7.11 -11.33
CA LYS A 23 1.78 -5.90 -12.16
C LYS A 23 0.39 -5.45 -12.63
N GLU A 24 -0.50 -6.39 -12.93
CA GLU A 24 -1.88 -6.11 -13.34
C GLU A 24 -2.74 -5.45 -12.25
N ASP A 25 -2.39 -5.65 -10.96
CA ASP A 25 -3.09 -4.98 -9.84
C ASP A 25 -2.75 -3.48 -9.80
N ILE A 26 -1.71 -3.04 -10.50
CA ILE A 26 -1.17 -1.66 -10.48
C ILE A 26 -1.64 -0.93 -11.74
N LYS A 27 -2.60 -0.04 -11.58
CA LYS A 27 -3.27 0.68 -12.67
C LYS A 27 -2.67 2.10 -12.80
N VAL A 28 -1.53 2.23 -13.50
CA VAL A 28 -0.82 3.52 -13.64
C VAL A 28 -1.34 4.40 -14.78
N ASN A 29 -2.08 3.83 -15.74
CA ASN A 29 -2.56 4.52 -16.94
C ASN A 29 -4.03 4.95 -16.83
N GLU A 30 -4.67 4.73 -15.68
CA GLU A 30 -6.04 5.19 -15.43
C GLU A 30 -6.05 6.71 -15.13
N PRO A 31 -7.20 7.40 -15.34
CA PRO A 31 -7.33 8.83 -15.01
C PRO A 31 -6.88 9.17 -13.58
N ILE A 32 -7.22 8.31 -12.63
CA ILE A 32 -6.67 8.30 -11.29
C ILE A 32 -5.89 7.00 -11.14
N PRO A 33 -4.56 7.03 -11.10
CA PRO A 33 -3.76 5.82 -10.91
C PRO A 33 -4.05 5.19 -9.53
N TYR A 34 -4.16 3.85 -9.49
CA TYR A 34 -4.47 3.15 -8.24
C TYR A 34 -3.90 1.72 -8.19
N VAL A 35 -3.89 1.15 -7.00
CA VAL A 35 -3.72 -0.29 -6.77
C VAL A 35 -5.08 -0.90 -6.47
N ASP A 36 -5.44 -1.97 -7.21
CA ASP A 36 -6.56 -2.86 -6.87
C ASP A 36 -6.06 -3.95 -5.92
N LEU A 37 -6.18 -3.69 -4.62
CA LEU A 37 -5.74 -4.63 -3.60
C LEU A 37 -6.82 -5.68 -3.35
N LYS A 38 -6.66 -6.85 -3.95
CA LYS A 38 -7.56 -8.01 -3.85
C LYS A 38 -6.81 -9.26 -3.38
N PRO A 39 -7.50 -10.28 -2.83
CA PRO A 39 -6.86 -11.55 -2.48
C PRO A 39 -6.41 -12.31 -3.73
N HIS A 40 -5.33 -13.06 -3.59
CA HIS A 40 -4.80 -14.00 -4.58
C HIS A 40 -4.51 -15.34 -3.92
N SER A 41 -4.36 -16.43 -4.68
CA SER A 41 -4.08 -17.77 -4.14
C SER A 41 -2.77 -17.84 -3.34
N TRP A 42 -1.76 -17.05 -3.72
CA TRP A 42 -0.46 -16.94 -3.04
C TRP A 42 -0.42 -15.90 -1.93
N ARG A 43 -1.43 -15.04 -1.81
CA ARG A 43 -1.50 -13.95 -0.82
C ARG A 43 -2.93 -13.72 -0.35
N SER A 44 -3.22 -14.17 0.85
CA SER A 44 -4.47 -13.82 1.54
C SER A 44 -4.42 -12.39 2.09
N LEU A 45 -5.58 -11.77 2.28
CA LEU A 45 -5.71 -10.53 3.01
C LEU A 45 -6.10 -10.84 4.48
N LYS A 46 -5.60 -10.03 5.43
CA LYS A 46 -5.82 -10.26 6.86
C LYS A 46 -7.31 -10.22 7.25
N THR A 47 -8.11 -9.39 6.58
CA THR A 47 -9.54 -9.23 6.81
C THR A 47 -10.25 -8.95 5.49
N LYS A 48 -11.58 -9.18 5.41
CA LYS A 48 -12.37 -8.82 4.24
C LYS A 48 -12.26 -7.33 3.89
N GLY A 49 -12.24 -6.44 4.89
CA GLY A 49 -12.06 -4.99 4.70
C GLY A 49 -10.65 -4.56 4.27
N SER A 50 -9.72 -5.50 4.14
CA SER A 50 -8.39 -5.18 3.56
C SER A 50 -8.42 -5.07 2.04
N GLN A 51 -9.42 -5.66 1.37
CA GLN A 51 -9.64 -5.47 -0.08
C GLN A 51 -10.12 -4.05 -0.33
N ARG A 52 -9.42 -3.32 -1.20
CA ARG A 52 -9.72 -1.92 -1.47
C ARG A 52 -8.96 -1.39 -2.68
N LEU A 53 -9.46 -0.29 -3.24
CA LEU A 53 -8.71 0.52 -4.21
C LEU A 53 -7.89 1.57 -3.44
N ILE A 54 -6.64 1.76 -3.81
CA ILE A 54 -5.74 2.71 -3.15
C ILE A 54 -5.16 3.63 -4.22
N PRO A 55 -5.49 4.93 -4.23
CA PRO A 55 -4.89 5.87 -5.16
C PRO A 55 -3.37 5.88 -5.05
N LEU A 56 -2.70 6.01 -6.19
CA LEU A 56 -1.25 6.13 -6.26
C LEU A 56 -0.89 7.61 -6.42
N THR A 57 -0.25 8.16 -5.42
CA THR A 57 0.22 9.54 -5.40
C THR A 57 1.72 9.59 -5.17
N LYS A 58 2.37 10.68 -5.51
CA LYS A 58 3.77 10.99 -5.16
C LYS A 58 4.75 9.83 -5.40
N GLU A 59 5.47 9.41 -4.35
CA GLU A 59 6.50 8.37 -4.43
C GLU A 59 5.93 6.98 -4.76
N ALA A 60 4.70 6.69 -4.33
CA ALA A 60 4.02 5.45 -4.70
C ALA A 60 3.72 5.40 -6.21
N LEU A 61 3.28 6.51 -6.81
CA LEU A 61 3.05 6.60 -8.24
C LEU A 61 4.35 6.48 -9.03
N TRP A 62 5.39 7.19 -8.60
CA TRP A 62 6.72 7.09 -9.21
C TRP A 62 7.23 5.64 -9.17
N ALA A 63 7.18 4.99 -8.01
CA ALA A 63 7.63 3.61 -7.85
C ALA A 63 6.82 2.63 -8.71
N SER A 64 5.50 2.84 -8.79
CA SER A 64 4.59 2.00 -9.58
C SER A 64 4.88 2.10 -11.08
N LYS A 65 5.11 3.30 -11.60
CA LYS A 65 5.54 3.49 -13.00
C LYS A 65 6.84 2.75 -13.28
N ARG A 66 7.85 2.89 -12.41
CA ARG A 66 9.13 2.19 -12.55
C ARG A 66 8.98 0.65 -12.47
N LEU A 67 8.06 0.15 -11.64
CA LEU A 67 7.77 -1.29 -11.57
C LEU A 67 7.20 -1.84 -12.87
N ILE A 68 6.28 -1.10 -13.50
CA ILE A 68 5.66 -1.50 -14.77
C ILE A 68 6.65 -1.39 -15.92
N GLU A 69 7.46 -0.33 -15.96
CA GLU A 69 8.52 -0.13 -16.96
C GLU A 69 9.65 -1.15 -16.85
N ALA A 70 9.87 -1.70 -15.65
CA ALA A 70 10.93 -2.68 -15.45
C ALA A 70 10.67 -3.94 -16.28
N ASN A 71 11.50 -4.14 -17.31
CA ASN A 71 11.40 -5.25 -18.22
C ASN A 71 11.90 -6.54 -17.55
N ASN A 72 11.08 -7.12 -16.69
CA ASN A 72 11.26 -8.47 -16.20
C ASN A 72 10.06 -9.33 -16.66
N ASN A 73 10.31 -10.57 -17.02
CA ASN A 73 9.28 -11.49 -17.52
C ASN A 73 8.32 -12.00 -16.40
N SER A 74 8.37 -11.41 -15.21
CA SER A 74 7.51 -11.82 -14.10
C SER A 74 6.18 -11.05 -14.12
N ILE A 75 5.10 -11.76 -13.85
CA ILE A 75 3.78 -11.16 -13.58
C ILE A 75 3.74 -10.48 -12.22
N PHE A 76 4.61 -10.90 -11.27
CA PHE A 76 4.70 -10.31 -9.93
C PHE A 76 5.43 -8.97 -9.97
N ALA A 77 4.91 -7.99 -9.24
CA ALA A 77 5.55 -6.69 -9.08
C ALA A 77 6.89 -6.81 -8.33
N PHE A 78 6.97 -7.75 -7.38
CA PHE A 78 8.17 -8.00 -6.57
C PHE A 78 8.58 -9.49 -6.56
N PRO A 79 9.08 -10.04 -7.69
CA PRO A 79 9.36 -11.48 -7.85
C PRO A 79 10.44 -12.00 -6.89
N ARG A 80 11.24 -11.11 -6.31
CA ARG A 80 12.20 -11.47 -5.25
C ARG A 80 11.51 -11.97 -3.98
N TYR A 81 10.30 -11.48 -3.71
CA TYR A 81 9.59 -11.70 -2.45
C TYR A 81 8.31 -12.52 -2.60
N CYS A 82 7.82 -12.69 -3.81
CA CYS A 82 6.58 -13.42 -4.06
C CYS A 82 6.64 -14.21 -5.37
N ASP A 83 6.16 -15.43 -5.33
CA ASP A 83 5.96 -16.33 -6.47
C ASP A 83 4.59 -17.03 -6.30
N GLU A 84 4.26 -17.94 -7.23
CA GLU A 84 2.99 -18.71 -7.21
C GLU A 84 2.81 -19.58 -5.96
N ARG A 85 3.90 -19.93 -5.27
CA ARG A 85 3.89 -20.75 -4.05
C ARG A 85 3.65 -19.95 -2.80
N GLY A 86 3.80 -18.62 -2.86
CA GLY A 86 3.54 -17.74 -1.73
C GLY A 86 4.45 -16.52 -1.63
N CYS A 87 4.15 -15.68 -0.66
CA CYS A 87 4.92 -14.47 -0.37
C CYS A 87 5.83 -14.64 0.85
N LYS A 88 7.11 -14.36 0.67
CA LYS A 88 8.16 -14.42 1.71
C LYS A 88 8.21 -13.09 2.49
N ALA A 89 7.06 -12.67 3.05
CA ALA A 89 6.94 -11.38 3.73
C ALA A 89 7.91 -11.22 4.91
N ASN A 90 8.17 -12.27 5.67
CA ASN A 90 9.13 -12.25 6.78
C ASN A 90 10.57 -12.01 6.28
N SER A 91 10.96 -12.67 5.19
CA SER A 91 12.27 -12.47 4.57
C SER A 91 12.41 -11.05 4.02
N ALA A 92 11.35 -10.53 3.38
CA ALA A 92 11.31 -9.14 2.93
C ALA A 92 11.46 -8.17 4.12
N SER A 93 10.73 -8.40 5.22
CA SER A 93 10.79 -7.58 6.43
C SER A 93 12.20 -7.54 7.01
N GLY A 94 12.86 -8.69 7.17
CA GLY A 94 14.22 -8.75 7.69
C GLY A 94 15.22 -7.95 6.85
N GLY A 95 15.18 -8.13 5.52
CA GLY A 95 16.07 -7.41 4.60
C GLY A 95 15.81 -5.91 4.54
N LEU A 96 14.53 -5.51 4.56
CA LEU A 96 14.14 -4.09 4.54
C LEU A 96 14.47 -3.37 5.85
N ASN A 97 14.20 -3.99 7.01
CA ASN A 97 14.52 -3.41 8.31
C ASN A 97 16.04 -3.29 8.51
N LYS A 98 16.82 -4.31 8.14
CA LYS A 98 18.29 -4.23 8.17
C LYS A 98 18.83 -3.06 7.35
N TRP A 99 18.23 -2.78 6.20
CA TRP A 99 18.60 -1.62 5.39
C TRP A 99 18.11 -0.31 6.03
N LEU A 100 16.88 -0.28 6.54
CA LEU A 100 16.26 0.90 7.12
C LEU A 100 17.02 1.40 8.36
N HIS A 101 17.47 0.49 9.23
CA HIS A 101 18.23 0.82 10.46
C HIS A 101 19.58 1.48 10.20
N GLN A 102 20.05 1.56 8.95
CA GLN A 102 21.21 2.37 8.60
C GLN A 102 20.92 3.88 8.58
N TYR A 103 19.64 4.26 8.55
CA TYR A 103 19.18 5.64 8.35
C TYR A 103 18.22 6.13 9.45
N VAL A 104 17.62 5.24 10.21
CA VAL A 104 16.63 5.56 11.25
C VAL A 104 16.91 4.75 12.51
N PRO A 105 16.37 5.20 13.68
CA PRO A 105 16.47 4.44 14.94
C PRO A 105 15.91 3.01 14.84
N GLU A 106 16.43 2.09 15.65
CA GLU A 106 16.08 0.66 15.62
C GLU A 106 14.60 0.37 15.90
N ASN A 107 13.92 1.23 16.63
CA ASN A 107 12.47 1.11 16.88
C ASN A 107 11.61 1.48 15.65
N CYS A 108 12.19 2.08 14.61
CA CYS A 108 11.53 2.34 13.35
C CYS A 108 11.68 1.15 12.41
N VAL A 109 10.56 0.54 12.04
CA VAL A 109 10.50 -0.63 11.16
C VAL A 109 9.65 -0.34 9.93
N ILE A 110 9.70 -1.23 8.92
CA ILE A 110 8.92 -1.03 7.69
C ILE A 110 7.41 -0.82 7.96
N HIS A 111 6.88 -1.41 9.02
CA HIS A 111 5.48 -1.21 9.42
C HIS A 111 5.19 0.19 9.95
N SER A 112 6.20 0.93 10.41
CA SER A 112 6.07 2.31 10.88
C SER A 112 5.59 3.27 9.79
N PHE A 113 5.89 3.01 8.52
CA PHE A 113 5.36 3.80 7.40
C PHE A 113 3.83 3.78 7.36
N ARG A 114 3.20 2.66 7.72
CA ARG A 114 1.74 2.55 7.77
C ARG A 114 1.14 3.40 8.91
N HIS A 115 1.82 3.49 10.06
CA HIS A 115 1.43 4.39 11.14
C HIS A 115 1.65 5.84 10.73
N SER A 116 2.79 6.15 10.12
CA SER A 116 3.11 7.48 9.61
C SER A 116 2.06 7.98 8.60
N LEU A 117 1.60 7.15 7.66
CA LEU A 117 0.53 7.55 6.75
C LEU A 117 -0.75 7.95 7.50
N ARG A 118 -1.13 7.17 8.53
CA ARG A 118 -2.30 7.50 9.35
C ARG A 118 -2.16 8.85 10.03
N ASP A 119 -0.98 9.14 10.57
CA ASP A 119 -0.71 10.41 11.26
C ASP A 119 -0.64 11.58 10.27
N ARG A 120 -0.04 11.39 9.09
CA ARG A 120 -0.03 12.39 8.01
C ARG A 120 -1.44 12.73 7.53
N LEU A 121 -2.31 11.72 7.37
CA LEU A 121 -3.73 11.95 7.02
C LEU A 121 -4.48 12.72 8.12
N ARG A 122 -4.21 12.40 9.39
CA ARG A 122 -4.79 13.15 10.53
C ARG A 122 -4.30 14.60 10.57
N ALA A 123 -3.03 14.82 10.27
CA ALA A 123 -2.44 16.17 10.27
C ALA A 123 -3.10 17.11 9.25
N VAL A 124 -3.67 16.56 8.17
CA VAL A 124 -4.44 17.35 7.18
C VAL A 124 -5.95 17.27 7.43
N GLU A 125 -6.36 16.90 8.65
CA GLU A 125 -7.76 16.81 9.09
C GLU A 125 -8.63 15.87 8.23
N CYS A 126 -8.04 14.79 7.70
CA CYS A 126 -8.78 13.79 6.94
C CYS A 126 -9.82 13.11 7.85
N PRO A 127 -11.10 13.01 7.45
CA PRO A 127 -12.12 12.31 8.19
C PRO A 127 -11.69 10.87 8.52
N SER A 128 -11.99 10.41 9.73
CA SER A 128 -11.49 9.14 10.26
C SER A 128 -11.93 7.91 9.45
N ASP A 129 -13.11 7.95 8.88
CA ASP A 129 -13.67 6.92 8.02
C ASP A 129 -12.95 6.84 6.66
N ILE A 130 -12.54 7.99 6.10
CA ILE A 130 -11.71 8.06 4.90
C ILE A 130 -10.28 7.55 5.21
N VAL A 131 -9.71 7.95 6.35
CA VAL A 131 -8.42 7.41 6.83
C VAL A 131 -8.48 5.89 6.89
N ASP A 132 -9.53 5.35 7.50
CA ASP A 132 -9.72 3.91 7.65
C ASP A 132 -9.95 3.22 6.31
N ALA A 133 -10.66 3.84 5.37
CA ALA A 133 -10.86 3.33 4.02
C ALA A 133 -9.53 3.22 3.25
N ILE A 134 -8.71 4.28 3.26
CA ILE A 134 -7.39 4.30 2.61
C ILE A 134 -6.51 3.19 3.20
N GLY A 135 -6.39 3.11 4.50
CA GLY A 135 -5.51 2.16 5.18
C GLY A 135 -6.06 0.74 5.26
N GLY A 136 -7.35 0.51 5.03
CA GLY A 136 -8.00 -0.78 5.31
C GLY A 136 -7.96 -1.10 6.82
N TRP A 137 -8.20 -0.10 7.66
CA TRP A 137 -8.44 -0.27 9.09
C TRP A 137 -9.92 -0.50 9.35
N LYS A 138 -10.25 -1.03 10.52
CA LYS A 138 -11.65 -1.15 10.94
C LYS A 138 -12.13 0.17 11.51
N THR A 139 -13.22 0.68 10.98
CA THR A 139 -13.98 1.75 11.62
C THR A 139 -14.97 1.14 12.61
N SER A 140 -15.01 1.65 13.83
CA SER A 140 -16.01 1.26 14.82
C SER A 140 -17.32 1.98 14.54
N GLY A 141 -18.42 1.24 14.36
CA GLY A 141 -19.76 1.80 14.19
C GLY A 141 -20.60 0.99 13.20
N VAL A 142 -21.92 0.96 13.43
CA VAL A 142 -22.86 0.17 12.63
C VAL A 142 -23.07 0.77 11.23
N GLY A 143 -22.86 2.09 11.06
CA GLY A 143 -23.10 2.81 9.80
C GLY A 143 -22.05 2.57 8.72
N HIS A 144 -20.85 2.12 9.08
CA HIS A 144 -19.73 1.96 8.13
C HIS A 144 -19.79 0.68 7.29
N GLY A 145 -20.72 -0.22 7.57
CA GLY A 145 -20.97 -1.44 6.77
C GLY A 145 -21.93 -1.23 5.59
N TYR A 146 -22.55 -0.06 5.50
CA TYR A 146 -23.51 0.28 4.45
C TYR A 146 -22.85 1.15 3.38
N GLY A 147 -22.96 0.74 2.11
CA GLY A 147 -22.47 1.48 0.94
C GLY A 147 -21.29 0.81 0.23
N ASN A 148 -20.97 1.35 -0.96
CA ASN A 148 -19.94 0.82 -1.87
C ASN A 148 -18.52 1.38 -1.57
N GLY A 149 -18.27 1.92 -0.38
CA GLY A 149 -17.03 2.59 -0.05
C GLY A 149 -16.93 4.00 -0.64
N TYR A 150 -15.73 4.58 -0.58
CA TYR A 150 -15.45 5.92 -1.12
C TYR A 150 -14.97 5.85 -2.57
N PRO A 151 -15.43 6.76 -3.46
CA PRO A 151 -14.89 6.90 -4.80
C PRO A 151 -13.38 7.24 -4.77
N LEU A 152 -12.65 6.82 -5.80
CA LEU A 152 -11.21 7.07 -5.91
C LEU A 152 -10.86 8.56 -5.83
N GLU A 153 -11.69 9.43 -6.40
CA GLU A 153 -11.53 10.89 -6.40
C GLU A 153 -11.49 11.47 -4.97
N VAL A 154 -12.33 10.91 -4.09
CA VAL A 154 -12.39 11.33 -2.68
C VAL A 154 -11.13 10.89 -1.93
N LEU A 155 -10.69 9.64 -2.16
CA LEU A 155 -9.47 9.11 -1.53
C LEU A 155 -8.23 9.86 -2.03
N GLU A 156 -8.12 10.06 -3.35
CA GLU A 156 -7.03 10.80 -3.99
C GLU A 156 -6.93 12.22 -3.46
N LYS A 157 -8.05 12.95 -3.36
CA LYS A 157 -8.12 14.30 -2.83
C LYS A 157 -7.42 14.41 -1.46
N TRP A 158 -7.65 13.45 -0.57
CA TRP A 158 -7.03 13.48 0.76
C TRP A 158 -5.58 13.04 0.73
N MET A 159 -5.22 12.05 -0.08
CA MET A 159 -3.83 11.60 -0.22
C MET A 159 -2.94 12.67 -0.86
N ASN A 160 -3.48 13.52 -1.73
CA ASN A 160 -2.74 14.64 -2.32
C ASN A 160 -2.48 15.78 -1.35
N LYS A 161 -3.26 15.90 -0.27
CA LYS A 161 -3.05 16.93 0.77
C LYS A 161 -1.90 16.61 1.71
N ILE A 162 -1.55 15.34 1.90
CA ILE A 162 -0.44 14.99 2.79
C ILE A 162 0.88 15.43 2.17
N GLU A 163 1.74 16.05 2.95
CA GLU A 163 3.10 16.42 2.55
C GLU A 163 4.06 15.23 2.76
N CYS A 164 5.17 15.23 2.01
CA CYS A 164 6.21 14.20 2.12
C CYS A 164 7.10 14.46 3.34
#